data_b9cb5350d07df684f431e9c898a558a6
#
_entry.id   b9cb5350d07df684f431e9c898a558a6
#
_cell.length_a   1.000
_cell.length_b   1.000
_cell.length_c   1.000
_cell.angle_alpha   90.00
_cell.angle_beta   90.00
_cell.angle_gamma   90.00
#
_symmetry.space_group_name_H-M   'P 1'
#
loop_
_entity.id
_entity.type
_entity.pdbx_description
1 polymer ?
#
loop_
_entity_poly.entity_id
_entity_poly.type
_entity_poly.pdbx_seq_one_letter_code
_entity_poly.pdbx_strand_id
1 'polypeptide(L)'
;MKYEKIDKELYVHNRSRFIKGLKPSSLAIFNSNDIVTTGADSSTPFVQHRDILHLSGVDQEESVLVLFPDCFEQKHREILFLKETSDLIAVWEGAKLDKEQAFETSGIKTVYWLSQFDSVFNALISEAENVYINTNEHTRANTEAENREDRFIKRCKEKYTAHNYERSAPIMHEIRSIKHPIEIELMQKACDITEKGVRRLLDYIKPGVMEY
;
A
#
# COMPACT_ATOMS: atom_id res chain seq x y z
N MET A 1 5.18 3.59 16.71
CA MET A 1 5.27 2.68 15.55
C MET A 1 4.75 1.32 15.97
N LYS A 2 3.99 0.63 15.11
CA LYS A 2 3.45 -0.71 15.40
C LYS A 2 4.52 -1.82 15.35
N TYR A 3 5.65 -1.58 14.69
CA TYR A 3 6.73 -2.55 14.46
C TYR A 3 8.07 -1.81 14.24
N GLU A 4 9.17 -2.56 14.26
CA GLU A 4 10.50 -2.04 13.95
C GLU A 4 10.56 -1.49 12.52
N LYS A 5 11.37 -0.43 12.30
CA LYS A 5 11.57 0.15 10.98
C LYS A 5 12.23 -0.89 10.06
N ILE A 6 11.58 -1.17 8.94
CA ILE A 6 12.10 -2.04 7.89
C ILE A 6 12.96 -1.19 6.95
N ASP A 7 14.07 -1.75 6.47
CA ASP A 7 14.96 -1.06 5.53
C ASP A 7 14.21 -0.72 4.24
N LYS A 8 14.26 0.56 3.86
CA LYS A 8 13.62 1.07 2.63
C LYS A 8 14.13 0.43 1.34
N GLU A 9 15.34 -0.16 1.36
CA GLU A 9 15.88 -0.89 0.22
C GLU A 9 14.98 -2.05 -0.23
N LEU A 10 14.27 -2.68 0.71
CA LEU A 10 13.27 -3.69 0.37
C LEU A 10 12.20 -3.12 -0.58
N TYR A 11 11.65 -1.96 -0.26
CA TYR A 11 10.57 -1.36 -1.04
C TYR A 11 11.06 -0.81 -2.38
N VAL A 12 12.26 -0.25 -2.42
CA VAL A 12 12.92 0.16 -3.68
C VAL A 12 13.13 -1.06 -4.58
N HIS A 13 13.61 -2.17 -4.03
CA HIS A 13 13.77 -3.42 -4.76
C HIS A 13 12.44 -3.96 -5.30
N ASN A 14 11.39 -3.98 -4.46
CA ASN A 14 10.07 -4.47 -4.83
C ASN A 14 9.46 -3.65 -5.97
N ARG A 15 9.54 -2.31 -5.91
CA ARG A 15 9.10 -1.43 -7.00
C ARG A 15 9.89 -1.66 -8.28
N SER A 16 11.20 -1.81 -8.18
CA SER A 16 12.05 -2.11 -9.35
C SER A 16 11.62 -3.41 -10.04
N ARG A 17 11.25 -4.44 -9.27
CA ARG A 17 10.72 -5.71 -9.83
C ARG A 17 9.35 -5.52 -10.47
N PHE A 18 8.46 -4.77 -9.83
CA PHE A 18 7.13 -4.47 -10.37
C PHE A 18 7.22 -3.71 -11.69
N ILE A 19 8.03 -2.66 -11.73
CA ILE A 19 8.24 -1.82 -12.93
C ILE A 19 8.72 -2.64 -14.14
N LYS A 20 9.59 -3.64 -13.92
CA LYS A 20 10.07 -4.52 -15.00
C LYS A 20 8.96 -5.36 -15.65
N GLY A 21 7.87 -5.58 -14.96
CA GLY A 21 6.70 -6.30 -15.49
C GLY A 21 5.72 -5.43 -16.26
N LEU A 22 5.89 -4.11 -16.26
CA LEU A 22 5.00 -3.20 -16.95
C LEU A 22 5.26 -3.17 -18.46
N LYS A 23 4.22 -2.95 -19.23
CA LYS A 23 4.32 -2.58 -20.66
C LYS A 23 4.94 -1.19 -20.79
N PRO A 24 5.50 -0.83 -21.95
CA PRO A 24 5.92 0.56 -22.21
C PRO A 24 4.76 1.55 -22.03
N SER A 25 5.07 2.79 -21.73
CA SER A 25 4.09 3.89 -21.54
C SER A 25 3.01 3.55 -20.52
N SER A 26 3.39 2.87 -19.44
CA SER A 26 2.47 2.38 -18.42
C SER A 26 2.51 3.20 -17.13
N LEU A 27 1.33 3.56 -16.64
CA LEU A 27 1.10 4.16 -15.34
C LEU A 27 0.38 3.17 -14.44
N ALA A 28 0.93 2.86 -13.27
CA ALA A 28 0.31 1.96 -12.29
C ALA A 28 -0.08 2.72 -11.03
N ILE A 29 -1.26 2.39 -10.48
CA ILE A 29 -1.82 3.06 -9.30
C ILE A 29 -2.17 2.03 -8.23
N PHE A 30 -1.82 2.34 -6.97
CA PHE A 30 -2.16 1.55 -5.80
C PHE A 30 -2.75 2.47 -4.73
N ASN A 31 -3.98 2.20 -4.33
CA ASN A 31 -4.65 2.94 -3.27
C ASN A 31 -4.52 2.21 -1.93
N SER A 32 -4.53 2.98 -0.82
CA SER A 32 -4.77 2.44 0.51
C SER A 32 -6.18 1.89 0.65
N ASN A 33 -6.40 1.01 1.61
CA ASN A 33 -7.74 0.60 1.99
C ASN A 33 -8.56 1.77 2.58
N ASP A 34 -9.86 1.57 2.69
CA ASP A 34 -10.76 2.47 3.40
C ASP A 34 -10.58 2.36 4.92
N ILE A 35 -10.95 3.43 5.62
CA ILE A 35 -11.30 3.38 7.04
C ILE A 35 -12.77 3.00 7.11
N VAL A 36 -13.07 1.91 7.81
CA VAL A 36 -14.46 1.44 7.99
C VAL A 36 -14.99 1.97 9.32
N THR A 37 -15.95 2.89 9.25
CA THR A 37 -16.63 3.44 10.42
C THR A 37 -17.59 2.40 11.02
N THR A 38 -17.60 2.29 12.35
CA THR A 38 -18.46 1.36 13.11
C THR A 38 -19.48 2.09 13.99
N GLY A 39 -19.39 3.41 14.09
CA GLY A 39 -20.28 4.27 14.87
C GLY A 39 -20.01 5.73 14.57
N ALA A 40 -20.53 6.63 15.41
CA ALA A 40 -20.37 8.08 15.23
C ALA A 40 -18.88 8.50 15.24
N ASP A 41 -18.11 8.02 16.23
CA ASP A 41 -16.72 8.39 16.46
C ASP A 41 -15.78 7.19 16.50
N SER A 42 -16.23 6.03 15.98
CA SER A 42 -15.44 4.81 16.02
C SER A 42 -15.26 4.20 14.65
N SER A 43 -14.10 3.57 14.44
CA SER A 43 -13.78 2.82 13.24
C SER A 43 -13.09 1.50 13.61
N THR A 44 -13.10 0.55 12.68
CA THR A 44 -12.22 -0.60 12.79
C THR A 44 -10.75 -0.14 12.75
N PRO A 45 -9.83 -0.89 13.37
CA PRO A 45 -8.40 -0.64 13.18
C PRO A 45 -8.05 -0.63 11.69
N PHE A 46 -7.33 0.40 11.24
CA PHE A 46 -6.89 0.47 9.85
C PHE A 46 -5.92 -0.67 9.54
N VAL A 47 -6.15 -1.30 8.40
CA VAL A 47 -5.25 -2.31 7.81
C VAL A 47 -4.93 -1.90 6.39
N GLN A 48 -3.64 -1.68 6.11
CA GLN A 48 -3.19 -1.24 4.79
C GLN A 48 -3.42 -2.31 3.71
N HIS A 49 -3.72 -1.87 2.49
CA HIS A 49 -3.74 -2.73 1.32
C HIS A 49 -2.36 -3.37 1.11
N ARG A 50 -2.33 -4.69 0.97
CA ARG A 50 -1.08 -5.47 0.98
C ARG A 50 -0.11 -5.10 -0.12
N ASP A 51 -0.58 -4.66 -1.26
CA ASP A 51 0.27 -4.34 -2.40
C ASP A 51 0.93 -2.97 -2.27
N ILE A 52 0.19 -1.93 -1.85
CA ILE A 52 0.83 -0.64 -1.55
C ILE A 52 1.82 -0.77 -0.38
N LEU A 53 1.50 -1.57 0.66
CA LEU A 53 2.41 -1.85 1.75
C LEU A 53 3.69 -2.53 1.25
N HIS A 54 3.57 -3.54 0.38
CA HIS A 54 4.70 -4.27 -0.20
C HIS A 54 5.61 -3.39 -1.07
N LEU A 55 5.01 -2.42 -1.78
CA LEU A 55 5.73 -1.53 -2.69
C LEU A 55 6.29 -0.27 -2.02
N SER A 56 5.71 0.19 -0.90
CA SER A 56 6.09 1.46 -0.28
C SER A 56 6.48 1.40 1.20
N GLY A 57 6.06 0.36 1.91
CA GLY A 57 6.20 0.29 3.38
C GLY A 57 5.30 1.24 4.15
N VAL A 58 4.46 2.02 3.48
CA VAL A 58 3.58 3.00 4.11
C VAL A 58 2.32 2.33 4.66
N ASP A 59 2.19 2.29 5.98
CA ASP A 59 1.03 1.76 6.71
C ASP A 59 0.17 2.92 7.23
N GLN A 60 -0.39 3.67 6.28
CA GLN A 60 -1.22 4.83 6.57
C GLN A 60 -2.40 4.89 5.61
N GLU A 61 -3.56 5.22 6.14
CA GLU A 61 -4.77 5.47 5.36
C GLU A 61 -4.60 6.66 4.41
N GLU A 62 -5.49 6.77 3.44
CA GLU A 62 -5.54 7.88 2.48
C GLU A 62 -4.19 8.13 1.80
N SER A 63 -3.47 7.03 1.52
CA SER A 63 -2.23 7.04 0.74
C SER A 63 -2.46 6.47 -0.66
N VAL A 64 -1.73 7.00 -1.65
CA VAL A 64 -1.76 6.53 -3.04
C VAL A 64 -0.32 6.46 -3.56
N LEU A 65 0.04 5.34 -4.17
CA LEU A 65 1.30 5.17 -4.87
C LEU A 65 1.05 5.19 -6.37
N VAL A 66 1.80 6.01 -7.10
CA VAL A 66 1.80 6.06 -8.56
C VAL A 66 3.20 5.74 -9.07
N LEU A 67 3.27 4.81 -10.03
CA LEU A 67 4.50 4.40 -10.71
C LEU A 67 4.33 4.62 -12.21
N PHE A 68 5.19 5.45 -12.80
CA PHE A 68 5.20 5.72 -14.24
C PHE A 68 6.65 5.80 -14.73
N PRO A 69 7.31 4.65 -14.97
CA PRO A 69 8.75 4.60 -15.28
C PRO A 69 9.16 5.39 -16.51
N ASP A 70 8.29 5.49 -17.51
CA ASP A 70 8.53 6.18 -18.76
C ASP A 70 8.13 7.66 -18.74
N CYS A 71 7.66 8.18 -17.58
CA CYS A 71 7.31 9.59 -17.45
C CYS A 71 8.47 10.50 -17.85
N PHE A 72 8.17 11.51 -18.65
CA PHE A 72 9.16 12.49 -19.14
C PHE A 72 9.87 13.18 -17.99
N GLU A 73 9.11 13.66 -16.99
CA GLU A 73 9.67 14.23 -15.78
C GLU A 73 10.12 13.12 -14.82
N GLN A 74 11.44 12.96 -14.64
CA GLN A 74 12.03 11.93 -13.78
C GLN A 74 11.45 11.93 -12.35
N LYS A 75 11.16 13.11 -11.79
CA LYS A 75 10.57 13.22 -10.45
C LYS A 75 9.18 12.57 -10.34
N HIS A 76 8.49 12.37 -11.46
CA HIS A 76 7.15 11.78 -11.49
C HIS A 76 7.14 10.28 -11.81
N ARG A 77 8.29 9.65 -11.91
CA ARG A 77 8.38 8.20 -12.16
C ARG A 77 7.94 7.35 -10.98
N GLU A 78 8.14 7.85 -9.77
CA GLU A 78 7.64 7.27 -8.53
C GLU A 78 7.09 8.40 -7.66
N ILE A 79 5.81 8.35 -7.33
CA ILE A 79 5.13 9.38 -6.53
C ILE A 79 4.33 8.71 -5.43
N LEU A 80 4.45 9.25 -4.22
CA LEU A 80 3.61 8.90 -3.10
C LEU A 80 2.73 10.11 -2.73
N PHE A 81 1.43 9.88 -2.63
CA PHE A 81 0.48 10.85 -2.11
C PHE A 81 0.04 10.46 -0.71
N LEU A 82 0.05 11.41 0.20
CA LEU A 82 -0.33 11.21 1.60
C LEU A 82 -1.37 12.23 2.03
N LYS A 83 -2.22 11.83 2.98
CA LYS A 83 -3.08 12.76 3.70
C LYS A 83 -2.23 13.84 4.36
N GLU A 84 -2.66 15.09 4.24
CA GLU A 84 -2.02 16.22 4.93
C GLU A 84 -2.04 16.02 6.44
N THR A 85 -0.97 16.41 7.10
CA THR A 85 -0.83 16.32 8.54
C THR A 85 -0.34 17.65 9.14
N SER A 86 -0.68 17.87 10.39
CA SER A 86 -0.21 18.97 11.23
C SER A 86 -0.24 18.55 12.69
N ASP A 87 0.41 19.32 13.55
CA ASP A 87 0.41 19.05 14.99
C ASP A 87 -1.03 19.00 15.57
N LEU A 88 -1.93 19.83 15.06
CA LEU A 88 -3.32 19.83 15.46
C LEU A 88 -4.06 18.56 15.03
N ILE A 89 -3.83 18.11 13.79
CA ILE A 89 -4.39 16.84 13.28
C ILE A 89 -3.85 15.67 14.08
N ALA A 90 -2.57 15.68 14.42
CA ALA A 90 -1.92 14.62 15.18
C ALA A 90 -2.51 14.43 16.58
N VAL A 91 -3.03 15.48 17.19
CA VAL A 91 -3.73 15.41 18.50
C VAL A 91 -5.04 14.62 18.40
N TRP A 92 -5.80 14.78 17.33
CA TRP A 92 -7.12 14.17 17.16
C TRP A 92 -7.11 12.84 16.41
N GLU A 93 -6.27 12.73 15.40
CA GLU A 93 -6.24 11.55 14.50
C GLU A 93 -5.00 10.66 14.69
N GLY A 94 -4.10 11.05 15.60
CA GLY A 94 -2.80 10.39 15.77
C GLY A 94 -1.75 10.88 14.77
N ALA A 95 -0.49 10.56 15.06
CA ALA A 95 0.63 10.97 14.22
C ALA A 95 0.57 10.30 12.84
N LYS A 96 0.66 11.12 11.78
CA LYS A 96 0.76 10.69 10.39
C LYS A 96 2.18 10.96 9.89
N LEU A 97 2.57 10.27 8.81
CA LEU A 97 3.86 10.51 8.17
C LEU A 97 3.88 11.90 7.52
N ASP A 98 4.92 12.66 7.81
CA ASP A 98 5.30 13.79 6.99
C ASP A 98 6.06 13.33 5.72
N LYS A 99 6.43 14.26 4.85
CA LYS A 99 7.09 13.93 3.58
C LYS A 99 8.49 13.34 3.76
N GLU A 100 9.22 13.76 4.79
CA GLU A 100 10.57 13.27 5.10
C GLU A 100 10.50 11.85 5.67
N GLN A 101 9.61 11.62 6.61
CA GLN A 101 9.34 10.29 7.18
C GLN A 101 8.86 9.30 6.11
N ALA A 102 8.02 9.76 5.17
CA ALA A 102 7.56 8.96 4.05
C ALA A 102 8.72 8.56 3.11
N PHE A 103 9.62 9.49 2.81
CA PHE A 103 10.85 9.18 2.06
C PHE A 103 11.74 8.19 2.83
N GLU A 104 11.95 8.41 4.12
CA GLU A 104 12.75 7.51 4.96
C GLU A 104 12.14 6.10 5.07
N THR A 105 10.82 5.98 4.96
CA THR A 105 10.12 4.70 4.98
C THR A 105 10.16 4.00 3.62
N SER A 106 9.86 4.72 2.54
CA SER A 106 9.61 4.14 1.22
C SER A 106 10.80 4.24 0.24
N GLY A 107 11.71 5.20 0.45
CA GLY A 107 12.73 5.59 -0.53
C GLY A 107 12.20 6.42 -1.69
N ILE A 108 10.90 6.79 -1.72
CA ILE A 108 10.28 7.58 -2.77
C ILE A 108 10.58 9.06 -2.52
N LYS A 109 11.28 9.71 -3.45
CA LYS A 109 11.71 11.11 -3.31
C LYS A 109 10.58 12.10 -3.52
N THR A 110 9.62 11.79 -4.37
CA THR A 110 8.51 12.68 -4.70
C THR A 110 7.30 12.34 -3.86
N VAL A 111 7.05 13.15 -2.84
CA VAL A 111 5.90 13.00 -1.95
C VAL A 111 5.03 14.24 -2.05
N TYR A 112 3.78 14.07 -2.45
CA TYR A 112 2.75 15.09 -2.54
C TYR A 112 1.69 14.90 -1.47
N TRP A 113 0.96 15.99 -1.17
CA TRP A 113 -0.25 15.88 -0.38
C TRP A 113 -1.41 15.34 -1.23
N LEU A 114 -2.32 14.62 -0.62
CA LEU A 114 -3.44 13.99 -1.33
C LEU A 114 -4.35 15.01 -2.02
N SER A 115 -4.46 16.23 -1.50
CA SER A 115 -5.16 17.35 -2.15
C SER A 115 -4.62 17.70 -3.55
N GLN A 116 -3.36 17.35 -3.84
CA GLN A 116 -2.72 17.58 -5.15
C GLN A 116 -2.95 16.42 -6.12
N PHE A 117 -3.55 15.30 -5.65
CA PHE A 117 -3.65 14.06 -6.44
C PHE A 117 -4.33 14.28 -7.78
N ASP A 118 -5.50 14.90 -7.79
CA ASP A 118 -6.29 15.04 -9.03
C ASP A 118 -5.59 15.84 -10.11
N SER A 119 -4.90 16.92 -9.74
CA SER A 119 -4.19 17.75 -10.70
C SER A 119 -2.96 17.04 -11.27
N VAL A 120 -2.18 16.38 -10.42
CA VAL A 120 -0.98 15.63 -10.84
C VAL A 120 -1.39 14.39 -11.64
N PHE A 121 -2.36 13.62 -11.16
CA PHE A 121 -2.82 12.42 -11.82
C PHE A 121 -3.42 12.70 -13.21
N ASN A 122 -4.21 13.77 -13.37
CA ASN A 122 -4.75 14.16 -14.67
C ASN A 122 -3.65 14.47 -15.69
N ALA A 123 -2.55 15.09 -15.27
CA ALA A 123 -1.42 15.34 -16.15
C ALA A 123 -0.71 14.03 -16.54
N LEU A 124 -0.43 13.18 -15.59
CA LEU A 124 0.29 11.92 -15.82
C LEU A 124 -0.48 10.93 -16.69
N ILE A 125 -1.78 10.76 -16.43
CA ILE A 125 -2.59 9.79 -17.17
C ILE A 125 -2.73 10.19 -18.62
N SER A 126 -2.66 11.50 -18.96
CA SER A 126 -2.69 11.96 -20.35
C SER A 126 -1.44 11.58 -21.17
N GLU A 127 -0.33 11.24 -20.49
CA GLU A 127 0.91 10.79 -21.12
C GLU A 127 0.97 9.26 -21.25
N ALA A 128 0.13 8.53 -20.51
CA ALA A 128 0.16 7.09 -20.45
C ALA A 128 -0.73 6.46 -21.53
N GLU A 129 -0.30 5.33 -22.08
CA GLU A 129 -1.13 4.48 -22.96
C GLU A 129 -1.83 3.37 -22.18
N ASN A 130 -1.11 2.78 -21.22
CA ASN A 130 -1.59 1.67 -20.42
C ASN A 130 -1.75 2.10 -18.95
N VAL A 131 -2.88 1.75 -18.34
CA VAL A 131 -3.18 2.06 -16.93
C VAL A 131 -3.34 0.76 -16.17
N TYR A 132 -2.35 0.46 -15.31
CA TYR A 132 -2.40 -0.69 -14.42
C TYR A 132 -3.21 -0.36 -13.18
N ILE A 133 -4.33 -1.03 -13.05
CA ILE A 133 -5.23 -0.93 -11.89
C ILE A 133 -5.00 -2.13 -10.97
N ASN A 134 -5.19 -1.90 -9.68
CA ASN A 134 -4.98 -2.91 -8.65
C ASN A 134 -6.33 -3.39 -8.10
N THR A 135 -6.70 -4.63 -8.37
CA THR A 135 -7.91 -5.27 -7.86
C THR A 135 -7.56 -6.48 -7.02
N ASN A 136 -8.33 -6.73 -5.97
CA ASN A 136 -8.19 -7.97 -5.22
C ASN A 136 -8.89 -9.11 -5.99
N GLU A 137 -8.12 -9.89 -6.73
CA GLU A 137 -8.60 -10.99 -7.58
C GLU A 137 -8.70 -12.33 -6.84
N HIS A 138 -8.53 -12.35 -5.52
CA HIS A 138 -8.64 -13.59 -4.76
C HIS A 138 -10.11 -14.06 -4.70
N THR A 139 -10.35 -15.33 -4.97
CA THR A 139 -11.70 -15.91 -5.03
C THR A 139 -12.52 -15.74 -3.75
N ARG A 140 -11.88 -15.52 -2.60
CA ARG A 140 -12.53 -15.24 -1.31
C ARG A 140 -12.78 -13.76 -1.06
N ALA A 141 -12.28 -12.87 -1.92
CA ALA A 141 -12.46 -11.43 -1.79
C ALA A 141 -13.79 -10.97 -2.40
N ASN A 142 -14.86 -11.69 -2.12
CA ASN A 142 -16.20 -11.32 -2.57
C ASN A 142 -16.87 -10.46 -1.50
N THR A 143 -17.07 -9.18 -1.80
CA THR A 143 -17.79 -8.23 -0.95
C THR A 143 -18.80 -7.46 -1.79
N GLU A 144 -19.99 -7.23 -1.24
CA GLU A 144 -21.03 -6.41 -1.90
C GLU A 144 -20.72 -4.91 -1.75
N ALA A 145 -19.90 -4.53 -0.78
CA ALA A 145 -19.53 -3.13 -0.54
C ALA A 145 -18.40 -2.70 -1.47
N GLU A 146 -18.63 -1.61 -2.22
CA GLU A 146 -17.56 -0.99 -3.01
C GLU A 146 -16.46 -0.45 -2.08
N ASN A 147 -15.23 -0.90 -2.30
CA ASN A 147 -14.05 -0.37 -1.63
C ASN A 147 -13.43 0.81 -2.40
N ARG A 148 -12.38 1.43 -1.84
CA ARG A 148 -11.70 2.58 -2.44
C ARG A 148 -11.15 2.29 -3.83
N GLU A 149 -10.60 1.09 -4.02
CA GLU A 149 -10.05 0.68 -5.31
C GLU A 149 -11.15 0.56 -6.37
N ASP A 150 -12.30 -0.06 -6.02
CA ASP A 150 -13.44 -0.21 -6.93
C ASP A 150 -13.98 1.15 -7.38
N ARG A 151 -14.15 2.08 -6.43
CA ARG A 151 -14.58 3.46 -6.75
C ARG A 151 -13.59 4.20 -7.64
N PHE A 152 -12.29 4.02 -7.37
CA PHE A 152 -11.24 4.62 -8.17
C PHE A 152 -11.22 4.07 -9.61
N ILE A 153 -11.31 2.75 -9.78
CA ILE A 153 -11.36 2.10 -11.09
C ILE A 153 -12.57 2.57 -11.89
N LYS A 154 -13.73 2.62 -11.26
CA LYS A 154 -14.96 3.12 -11.89
C LYS A 154 -14.78 4.55 -12.39
N ARG A 155 -14.28 5.44 -11.54
CA ARG A 155 -13.94 6.82 -11.90
C ARG A 155 -12.96 6.89 -13.09
N CYS A 156 -11.90 6.07 -13.08
CA CYS A 156 -10.92 6.03 -14.17
C CYS A 156 -11.56 5.61 -15.49
N LYS A 157 -12.32 4.53 -15.49
CA LYS A 157 -12.98 4.01 -16.69
C LYS A 157 -14.07 4.94 -17.25
N GLU A 158 -14.73 5.70 -16.38
CA GLU A 158 -15.72 6.72 -16.79
C GLU A 158 -15.05 7.96 -17.40
N LYS A 159 -13.92 8.39 -16.84
CA LYS A 159 -13.27 9.65 -17.23
C LYS A 159 -12.22 9.48 -18.33
N TYR A 160 -11.49 8.37 -18.34
CA TYR A 160 -10.35 8.12 -19.23
C TYR A 160 -10.59 6.89 -20.12
N THR A 161 -11.64 6.96 -20.92
CA THR A 161 -12.20 5.83 -21.69
C THR A 161 -11.31 5.30 -22.79
N ALA A 162 -10.33 6.07 -23.27
CA ALA A 162 -9.47 5.70 -24.39
C ALA A 162 -8.16 5.00 -24.00
N HIS A 163 -7.92 4.78 -22.70
CA HIS A 163 -6.73 4.08 -22.21
C HIS A 163 -6.90 2.56 -22.21
N ASN A 164 -5.78 1.85 -22.33
CA ASN A 164 -5.74 0.40 -22.13
C ASN A 164 -5.64 0.09 -20.65
N TYR A 165 -6.63 -0.58 -20.08
CA TYR A 165 -6.62 -0.98 -18.66
C TYR A 165 -6.01 -2.36 -18.50
N GLU A 166 -4.99 -2.46 -17.66
CA GLU A 166 -4.20 -3.66 -17.39
C GLU A 166 -4.32 -4.06 -15.91
N ARG A 167 -4.06 -5.35 -15.62
CA ARG A 167 -4.15 -5.91 -14.27
C ARG A 167 -2.80 -5.88 -13.57
N SER A 168 -2.69 -5.26 -12.40
CA SER A 168 -1.48 -5.32 -11.56
C SER A 168 -1.29 -6.68 -10.87
N ALA A 169 -2.36 -7.40 -10.60
CA ALA A 169 -2.35 -8.61 -9.80
C ALA A 169 -1.38 -9.70 -10.30
N PRO A 170 -1.27 -10.04 -11.60
CA PRO A 170 -0.32 -11.05 -12.07
C PRO A 170 1.13 -10.70 -11.71
N ILE A 171 1.53 -9.43 -11.92
CA ILE A 171 2.88 -8.95 -11.59
C ILE A 171 3.10 -9.00 -10.07
N MET A 172 2.12 -8.52 -9.29
CA MET A 172 2.19 -8.57 -7.83
C MET A 172 2.31 -10.00 -7.29
N HIS A 173 1.58 -10.96 -7.85
CA HIS A 173 1.70 -12.36 -7.46
C HIS A 173 3.10 -12.92 -7.75
N GLU A 174 3.66 -12.62 -8.91
CA GLU A 174 5.00 -13.06 -9.29
C GLU A 174 6.07 -12.49 -8.35
N ILE A 175 6.10 -11.17 -8.16
CA ILE A 175 7.14 -10.55 -7.33
C ILE A 175 7.05 -10.92 -5.85
N ARG A 176 5.84 -11.22 -5.34
CA ARG A 176 5.63 -11.64 -3.94
C ARG A 176 5.87 -13.13 -3.72
N SER A 177 5.91 -13.95 -4.76
CA SER A 177 6.17 -15.40 -4.63
C SER A 177 7.60 -15.69 -4.19
N ILE A 178 8.58 -14.92 -4.68
CA ILE A 178 9.99 -15.06 -4.32
C ILE A 178 10.37 -13.96 -3.33
N LYS A 179 10.72 -14.39 -2.11
CA LYS A 179 10.99 -13.47 -0.98
C LYS A 179 12.39 -12.88 -1.06
N HIS A 180 12.49 -11.61 -0.73
CA HIS A 180 13.78 -10.94 -0.51
C HIS A 180 14.42 -11.42 0.81
N PRO A 181 15.77 -11.43 0.95
CA PRO A 181 16.41 -11.81 2.20
C PRO A 181 15.90 -11.08 3.45
N ILE A 182 15.61 -9.78 3.33
CA ILE A 182 14.99 -8.98 4.41
C ILE A 182 13.61 -9.54 4.80
N GLU A 183 12.78 -9.95 3.82
CA GLU A 183 11.48 -10.56 4.11
C GLU A 183 11.63 -11.90 4.83
N ILE A 184 12.62 -12.71 4.43
CA ILE A 184 12.92 -13.99 5.09
C ILE A 184 13.32 -13.77 6.55
N GLU A 185 14.17 -12.77 6.81
CA GLU A 185 14.58 -12.41 8.18
C GLU A 185 13.37 -11.97 9.04
N LEU A 186 12.50 -11.12 8.48
CA LEU A 186 11.28 -10.67 9.17
C LEU A 186 10.32 -11.84 9.44
N MET A 187 10.16 -12.75 8.48
CA MET A 187 9.34 -13.95 8.66
C MET A 187 9.94 -14.85 9.76
N GLN A 188 11.27 -15.03 9.80
CA GLN A 188 11.93 -15.81 10.85
C GLN A 188 11.69 -15.17 12.23
N LYS A 189 11.85 -13.86 12.37
CA LYS A 189 11.53 -13.15 13.63
C LYS A 189 10.08 -13.37 14.06
N ALA A 190 9.13 -13.33 13.12
CA ALA A 190 7.71 -13.58 13.42
C ALA A 190 7.48 -15.03 13.89
N CYS A 191 8.14 -16.01 13.27
CA CYS A 191 8.11 -17.42 13.69
C CYS A 191 8.68 -17.59 15.10
N ASP A 192 9.83 -16.97 15.40
CA ASP A 192 10.48 -17.03 16.72
C ASP A 192 9.60 -16.45 17.85
N ILE A 193 8.89 -15.35 17.55
CA ILE A 193 7.93 -14.76 18.48
C ILE A 193 6.76 -15.72 18.73
N THR A 194 6.23 -16.30 17.66
CA THR A 194 5.12 -17.26 17.73
C THR A 194 5.54 -18.52 18.51
N GLU A 195 6.73 -19.06 18.25
CA GLU A 195 7.28 -20.20 18.98
C GLU A 195 7.35 -19.92 20.50
N LYS A 196 7.91 -18.77 20.87
CA LYS A 196 7.97 -18.37 22.31
C LYS A 196 6.58 -18.30 22.92
N GLY A 197 5.60 -17.73 22.21
CA GLY A 197 4.20 -17.66 22.63
C GLY A 197 3.60 -19.05 22.85
N VAL A 198 3.75 -19.95 21.87
CA VAL A 198 3.24 -21.33 21.94
C VAL A 198 3.89 -22.08 23.10
N ARG A 199 5.21 -22.02 23.28
CA ARG A 199 5.89 -22.67 24.40
C ARG A 199 5.35 -22.19 25.74
N ARG A 200 5.16 -20.87 25.91
CA ARG A 200 4.55 -20.31 27.12
C ARG A 200 3.13 -20.81 27.36
N LEU A 201 2.32 -20.97 26.30
CA LEU A 201 0.98 -21.52 26.41
C LEU A 201 1.01 -23.00 26.85
N LEU A 202 1.91 -23.81 26.31
CA LEU A 202 2.06 -25.22 26.70
C LEU A 202 2.40 -25.39 28.19
N ASP A 203 3.22 -24.49 28.73
CA ASP A 203 3.58 -24.49 30.15
C ASP A 203 2.41 -24.03 31.05
N TYR A 204 1.51 -23.18 30.51
CA TYR A 204 0.41 -22.57 31.24
C TYR A 204 -0.88 -23.40 31.22
N ILE A 205 -1.17 -24.06 30.09
CA ILE A 205 -2.43 -24.78 29.87
C ILE A 205 -2.55 -25.98 30.80
N LYS A 206 -3.66 -26.01 31.57
CA LYS A 206 -4.06 -27.12 32.41
C LYS A 206 -5.59 -27.14 32.54
N PRO A 207 -6.20 -28.25 32.97
CA PRO A 207 -7.65 -28.33 33.16
C PRO A 207 -8.18 -27.19 34.07
N GLY A 208 -9.21 -26.50 33.62
CA GLY A 208 -9.84 -25.40 34.35
C GLY A 208 -9.31 -23.98 34.01
N VAL A 209 -8.31 -23.86 33.11
CA VAL A 209 -7.88 -22.55 32.61
C VAL A 209 -8.85 -22.10 31.51
N MET A 210 -9.22 -20.81 31.54
CA MET A 210 -10.08 -20.19 30.53
C MET A 210 -9.24 -19.72 29.36
N GLU A 211 -9.84 -19.69 28.15
CA GLU A 211 -9.16 -19.30 26.92
C GLU A 211 -8.83 -17.79 26.84
N TYR A 212 -9.49 -16.97 27.62
CA TYR A 212 -9.30 -15.49 27.69
C TYR A 212 -8.61 -15.05 28.96
#